data_d4b32e61331fbdec3e0e205dfd6cfb88
#
_entry.id   d4b32e61331fbdec3e0e205dfd6cfb88
#
_cell.length_a   1.000
_cell.length_b   1.000
_cell.length_c   1.000
_cell.angle_alpha   90.00
_cell.angle_beta   90.00
_cell.angle_gamma   90.00
#
_symmetry.space_group_name_H-M   'P 1'
#
loop_
_entity.id
_entity.type
_entity.pdbx_description
1 polymer ?
#
loop_
_entity_poly.entity_id
_entity_poly.type
_entity_poly.pdbx_seq_one_letter_code
_entity_poly.pdbx_strand_id
1 'polypeptide(L)'
;MLEHGGRLRLAAQRHGIPLSDWLDLSTGVAPYHPDLPTITSDAWARLPEPDDGLDAAAQQYYGARAVLPVAGSQSAIQALPRLRGPARVGIVSPCYAEHAKAWRRAGHRVVELCEASVPRALDQLDVLLVVNPNNPTGQLIAAQRLLQWRSALATYGGWLVVDEAFMDCTPEHSLAAHSHLPGLVVLRSFGKFFGLAGARLGFVLAHAGVLRALA
;
A
#
# COMPACT_ATOMS: atom_id res chain seq x y z
N MET A 1 3.31 -11.83 17.03
CA MET A 1 2.31 -11.09 16.22
C MET A 1 2.72 -9.63 16.29
N LEU A 2 2.70 -8.88 15.17
CA LEU A 2 2.96 -7.44 15.24
C LEU A 2 1.79 -6.75 15.94
N GLU A 3 2.09 -5.83 16.87
CA GLU A 3 1.07 -5.00 17.48
C GLU A 3 0.83 -3.77 16.61
N HIS A 4 -0.45 -3.50 16.32
CA HIS A 4 -0.90 -2.33 15.57
C HIS A 4 -1.84 -1.49 16.42
N GLY A 5 -1.89 -0.20 16.14
CA GLY A 5 -2.89 0.70 16.74
C GLY A 5 -4.33 0.34 16.36
N GLY A 6 -5.30 1.12 16.85
CA GLY A 6 -6.73 0.93 16.58
C GLY A 6 -7.39 -0.17 17.40
N ARG A 7 -6.78 -0.61 18.50
CA ARG A 7 -7.36 -1.63 19.41
C ARG A 7 -8.08 -1.00 20.59
N LEU A 8 -8.96 -0.04 20.31
CA LEU A 8 -9.60 0.77 21.32
C LEU A 8 -10.44 -0.07 22.33
N ARG A 9 -11.14 -1.11 21.83
CA ARG A 9 -11.91 -2.03 22.70
C ARG A 9 -11.00 -2.78 23.68
N LEU A 10 -9.85 -3.22 23.24
CA LEU A 10 -8.88 -3.90 24.09
C LEU A 10 -8.30 -2.94 25.14
N ALA A 11 -8.00 -1.70 24.75
CA ALA A 11 -7.53 -0.66 25.66
C ALA A 11 -8.60 -0.33 26.71
N ALA A 12 -9.86 -0.12 26.30
CA ALA A 12 -10.98 0.14 27.19
C ALA A 12 -11.15 -0.98 28.23
N GLN A 13 -11.11 -2.24 27.79
CA GLN A 13 -11.19 -3.40 28.66
C GLN A 13 -10.02 -3.47 29.65
N ARG A 14 -8.78 -3.25 29.16
CA ARG A 14 -7.55 -3.34 29.98
C ARG A 14 -7.50 -2.29 31.08
N HIS A 15 -8.01 -1.09 30.80
CA HIS A 15 -7.93 0.05 31.71
C HIS A 15 -9.24 0.34 32.44
N GLY A 16 -10.33 -0.35 32.15
CA GLY A 16 -11.63 -0.13 32.77
C GLY A 16 -12.26 1.23 32.42
N ILE A 17 -11.89 1.84 31.29
CA ILE A 17 -12.38 3.15 30.84
C ILE A 17 -13.41 2.93 29.73
N PRO A 18 -14.61 3.55 29.79
CA PRO A 18 -15.62 3.45 28.73
C PRO A 18 -15.07 3.88 27.35
N LEU A 19 -15.52 3.21 26.28
CA LEU A 19 -15.08 3.53 24.91
C LEU A 19 -15.32 4.98 24.51
N SER A 20 -16.39 5.60 25.00
CA SER A 20 -16.74 7.00 24.75
C SER A 20 -15.71 8.01 25.26
N ASP A 21 -14.91 7.61 26.26
CA ASP A 21 -13.99 8.50 26.97
C ASP A 21 -12.56 8.42 26.40
N TRP A 22 -12.39 7.68 25.28
CA TRP A 22 -11.11 7.53 24.61
C TRP A 22 -10.96 8.45 23.41
N LEU A 23 -9.77 9.05 23.27
CA LEU A 23 -9.29 9.65 22.04
C LEU A 23 -8.23 8.71 21.42
N ASP A 24 -8.54 8.08 20.29
CA ASP A 24 -7.60 7.16 19.62
C ASP A 24 -6.63 7.93 18.71
N LEU A 25 -5.40 8.08 19.16
CA LEU A 25 -4.29 8.65 18.40
C LEU A 25 -3.27 7.59 17.95
N SER A 26 -3.65 6.30 18.00
CA SER A 26 -2.73 5.18 17.73
C SER A 26 -2.67 4.78 16.25
N THR A 27 -3.46 5.41 15.39
CA THR A 27 -3.51 5.11 13.95
C THR A 27 -3.34 6.37 13.10
N GLY A 28 -2.82 6.21 11.87
CA GLY A 28 -2.81 7.28 10.87
C GLY A 28 -4.08 7.34 10.01
N VAL A 29 -5.24 6.92 10.56
CA VAL A 29 -6.54 7.05 9.89
C VAL A 29 -7.08 8.45 10.17
N ALA A 30 -7.59 9.14 9.14
CA ALA A 30 -8.22 10.44 9.34
C ALA A 30 -9.37 10.34 10.36
N PRO A 31 -9.49 11.30 11.29
CA PRO A 31 -10.53 11.27 12.33
C PRO A 31 -11.92 11.69 11.80
N TYR A 32 -12.03 12.02 10.54
CA TYR A 32 -13.25 12.42 9.83
C TYR A 32 -13.38 11.59 8.56
N HIS A 33 -14.59 11.48 8.07
CA HIS A 33 -14.91 10.84 6.78
C HIS A 33 -15.91 11.71 6.01
N PRO A 34 -15.99 11.59 4.69
CA PRO A 34 -17.02 12.26 3.90
C PRO A 34 -18.40 11.71 4.26
N ASP A 35 -19.45 12.44 3.89
CA ASP A 35 -20.81 11.93 3.98
C ASP A 35 -20.93 10.66 3.12
N LEU A 36 -21.39 9.58 3.74
CA LEU A 36 -21.54 8.31 3.07
C LEU A 36 -22.93 8.18 2.45
N PRO A 37 -23.04 7.73 1.21
CA PRO A 37 -24.35 7.44 0.62
C PRO A 37 -25.02 6.29 1.38
N THR A 38 -26.33 6.30 1.38
CA THR A 38 -27.11 5.16 1.89
C THR A 38 -26.87 3.95 0.98
N ILE A 39 -26.40 2.86 1.56
CA ILE A 39 -26.22 1.59 0.85
C ILE A 39 -27.59 0.91 0.76
N THR A 40 -28.03 0.62 -0.47
CA THR A 40 -29.31 -0.06 -0.72
C THR A 40 -29.24 -1.53 -0.31
N SER A 41 -30.39 -2.14 0.00
CA SER A 41 -30.47 -3.56 0.35
C SER A 41 -29.92 -4.47 -0.75
N ASP A 42 -30.10 -4.10 -2.02
CA ASP A 42 -29.61 -4.88 -3.16
C ASP A 42 -28.10 -4.98 -3.21
N ALA A 43 -27.38 -3.96 -2.75
CA ALA A 43 -25.93 -3.98 -2.67
C ALA A 43 -25.40 -5.04 -1.67
N TRP A 44 -26.22 -5.45 -0.71
CA TRP A 44 -25.90 -6.52 0.24
C TRP A 44 -26.28 -7.91 -0.26
N ALA A 45 -27.23 -7.99 -1.20
CA ALA A 45 -27.81 -9.25 -1.65
C ALA A 45 -27.08 -9.85 -2.86
N ARG A 46 -26.32 -9.05 -3.61
CA ARG A 46 -25.64 -9.47 -4.84
C ARG A 46 -24.16 -9.65 -4.65
N LEU A 47 -23.57 -10.58 -5.39
CA LEU A 47 -22.11 -10.63 -5.53
C LEU A 47 -21.64 -9.40 -6.32
N PRO A 48 -20.43 -8.86 -6.01
CA PRO A 48 -19.82 -7.82 -6.83
C PRO A 48 -19.67 -8.30 -8.28
N GLU A 49 -20.03 -7.45 -9.22
CA GLU A 49 -19.85 -7.71 -10.65
C GLU A 49 -18.66 -6.88 -11.16
N PRO A 50 -17.83 -7.40 -12.09
CA PRO A 50 -16.89 -6.59 -12.82
C PRO A 50 -17.65 -5.51 -13.61
N ASP A 51 -17.02 -4.37 -13.85
CA ASP A 51 -17.60 -3.23 -14.58
C ASP A 51 -18.70 -2.45 -13.82
N ASP A 52 -18.67 -2.50 -12.49
CA ASP A 52 -19.54 -1.68 -11.62
C ASP A 52 -19.14 -0.19 -11.58
N GLY A 53 -18.08 0.20 -12.31
CA GLY A 53 -17.55 1.57 -12.39
C GLY A 53 -16.45 1.87 -11.36
N LEU A 54 -16.16 0.98 -10.41
CA LEU A 54 -15.13 1.20 -9.39
C LEU A 54 -13.74 1.38 -10.01
N ASP A 55 -13.37 0.54 -10.96
CA ASP A 55 -12.08 0.60 -11.65
C ASP A 55 -11.92 1.93 -12.41
N ALA A 56 -12.94 2.35 -13.14
CA ALA A 56 -12.92 3.61 -13.89
C ALA A 56 -12.80 4.82 -12.95
N ALA A 57 -13.54 4.83 -11.86
CA ALA A 57 -13.46 5.89 -10.84
C ALA A 57 -12.07 5.94 -10.20
N ALA A 58 -11.48 4.80 -9.86
CA ALA A 58 -10.14 4.72 -9.29
C ALA A 58 -9.05 5.14 -10.29
N GLN A 59 -9.16 4.72 -11.55
CA GLN A 59 -8.25 5.16 -12.63
C GLN A 59 -8.27 6.67 -12.79
N GLN A 60 -9.46 7.26 -12.81
CA GLN A 60 -9.62 8.72 -12.91
C GLN A 60 -9.05 9.42 -11.69
N TYR A 61 -9.35 8.95 -10.48
CA TYR A 61 -8.91 9.58 -9.24
C TYR A 61 -7.39 9.54 -9.08
N TYR A 62 -6.75 8.40 -9.35
CA TYR A 62 -5.30 8.23 -9.21
C TYR A 62 -4.51 8.65 -10.45
N GLY A 63 -5.15 8.92 -11.57
CA GLY A 63 -4.48 9.15 -12.86
C GLY A 63 -3.74 7.92 -13.39
N ALA A 64 -4.16 6.71 -13.00
CA ALA A 64 -3.53 5.46 -13.39
C ALA A 64 -4.17 4.85 -14.62
N ARG A 65 -3.38 4.16 -15.48
CA ARG A 65 -3.92 3.50 -16.68
C ARG A 65 -4.67 2.20 -16.38
N ALA A 66 -4.30 1.53 -15.30
CA ALA A 66 -4.93 0.30 -14.86
C ALA A 66 -4.84 0.17 -13.33
N VAL A 67 -5.86 -0.36 -12.72
CA VAL A 67 -5.98 -0.59 -11.29
C VAL A 67 -6.55 -1.97 -11.04
N LEU A 68 -6.29 -2.51 -9.86
CA LEU A 68 -6.94 -3.70 -9.33
C LEU A 68 -7.46 -3.37 -7.93
N PRO A 69 -8.78 -3.33 -7.70
CA PRO A 69 -9.35 -3.22 -6.37
C PRO A 69 -8.98 -4.45 -5.53
N VAL A 70 -8.67 -4.23 -4.27
CA VAL A 70 -8.27 -5.29 -3.34
C VAL A 70 -8.89 -5.05 -1.96
N ALA A 71 -9.04 -6.11 -1.16
CA ALA A 71 -9.62 -6.05 0.18
C ALA A 71 -8.68 -5.32 1.19
N GLY A 72 -8.46 -4.03 0.93
CA GLY A 72 -7.45 -3.19 1.56
C GLY A 72 -6.04 -3.49 1.06
N SER A 73 -5.14 -2.50 1.09
CA SER A 73 -3.74 -2.67 0.65
C SER A 73 -3.02 -3.84 1.36
N GLN A 74 -3.47 -4.24 2.55
CA GLN A 74 -2.92 -5.37 3.29
C GLN A 74 -3.03 -6.70 2.52
N SER A 75 -4.10 -6.93 1.75
CA SER A 75 -4.23 -8.14 0.92
C SER A 75 -3.16 -8.17 -0.17
N ALA A 76 -2.90 -7.04 -0.82
CA ALA A 76 -1.84 -6.92 -1.82
C ALA A 76 -0.44 -7.10 -1.18
N ILE A 77 -0.19 -6.53 0.00
CA ILE A 77 1.07 -6.72 0.76
C ILE A 77 1.36 -8.20 0.98
N GLN A 78 0.32 -9.01 1.26
CA GLN A 78 0.47 -10.45 1.48
C GLN A 78 0.56 -11.26 0.18
N ALA A 79 -0.03 -10.80 -0.92
CA ALA A 79 -0.09 -11.52 -2.19
C ALA A 79 1.12 -11.26 -3.09
N LEU A 80 1.57 -10.01 -3.21
CA LEU A 80 2.66 -9.60 -4.09
C LEU A 80 3.93 -10.44 -3.98
N PRO A 81 4.41 -10.81 -2.76
CA PRO A 81 5.60 -11.62 -2.64
C PRO A 81 5.51 -12.98 -3.34
N ARG A 82 4.30 -13.54 -3.47
CA ARG A 82 4.08 -14.86 -4.09
C ARG A 82 4.18 -14.85 -5.61
N LEU A 83 4.18 -13.68 -6.22
CA LEU A 83 4.30 -13.54 -7.68
C LEU A 83 5.74 -13.70 -8.17
N ARG A 84 6.71 -13.79 -7.25
CA ARG A 84 8.11 -13.96 -7.61
C ARG A 84 8.69 -15.23 -6.96
N GLY A 85 9.60 -15.88 -7.69
CA GLY A 85 10.49 -16.87 -7.09
C GLY A 85 11.41 -16.23 -6.02
N PRO A 86 12.25 -17.04 -5.33
CA PRO A 86 13.16 -16.52 -4.33
C PRO A 86 13.94 -15.29 -4.82
N ALA A 87 13.90 -14.22 -4.06
CA ALA A 87 14.41 -12.91 -4.45
C ALA A 87 15.13 -12.22 -3.29
N ARG A 88 16.04 -11.31 -3.63
CA ARG A 88 16.67 -10.39 -2.69
C ARG A 88 15.88 -9.08 -2.67
N VAL A 89 15.26 -8.80 -1.54
CA VAL A 89 14.33 -7.69 -1.36
C VAL A 89 14.94 -6.65 -0.42
N GLY A 90 15.25 -5.47 -0.94
CA GLY A 90 15.62 -4.30 -0.15
C GLY A 90 14.38 -3.59 0.34
N ILE A 91 14.31 -3.26 1.62
CA ILE A 91 13.22 -2.47 2.20
C ILE A 91 13.81 -1.24 2.87
N VAL A 92 13.36 -0.05 2.46
CA VAL A 92 13.77 1.20 3.11
C VAL A 92 13.13 1.25 4.50
N SER A 93 13.97 1.22 5.53
CA SER A 93 13.58 1.09 6.94
C SER A 93 14.07 2.28 7.78
N PRO A 94 13.40 2.60 8.90
CA PRO A 94 12.21 1.92 9.43
C PRO A 94 10.96 2.20 8.59
N CYS A 95 10.09 1.20 8.43
CA CYS A 95 8.80 1.37 7.74
C CYS A 95 7.73 0.42 8.29
N TYR A 96 6.54 0.41 7.66
CA TYR A 96 5.45 -0.48 8.03
C TYR A 96 5.88 -1.96 8.01
N ALA A 97 5.98 -2.56 9.19
CA ALA A 97 6.65 -3.85 9.41
C ALA A 97 5.97 -5.06 8.71
N GLU A 98 4.70 -4.93 8.29
CA GLU A 98 4.01 -6.01 7.58
C GLU A 98 4.65 -6.31 6.21
N HIS A 99 5.30 -5.34 5.58
CA HIS A 99 6.04 -5.58 4.34
C HIS A 99 7.17 -6.58 4.55
N ALA A 100 8.09 -6.30 5.47
CA ALA A 100 9.21 -7.19 5.74
C ALA A 100 8.75 -8.60 6.15
N LYS A 101 7.68 -8.66 6.96
CA LYS A 101 7.09 -9.91 7.40
C LYS A 101 6.50 -10.71 6.24
N ALA A 102 5.76 -10.08 5.33
CA ALA A 102 5.14 -10.73 4.18
C ALA A 102 6.21 -11.32 3.24
N TRP A 103 7.23 -10.54 2.90
CA TRP A 103 8.31 -10.99 2.02
C TRP A 103 9.15 -12.11 2.65
N ARG A 104 9.50 -12.01 3.95
CA ARG A 104 10.20 -13.11 4.68
C ARG A 104 9.37 -14.38 4.73
N ARG A 105 8.06 -14.25 4.99
CA ARG A 105 7.13 -15.39 5.04
C ARG A 105 6.99 -16.11 3.69
N ALA A 106 7.13 -15.38 2.59
CA ALA A 106 7.12 -15.94 1.25
C ALA A 106 8.47 -16.55 0.83
N GLY A 107 9.47 -16.58 1.71
CA GLY A 107 10.77 -17.22 1.46
C GLY A 107 11.81 -16.32 0.82
N HIS A 108 11.61 -15.00 0.74
CA HIS A 108 12.56 -14.07 0.18
C HIS A 108 13.63 -13.64 1.20
N ARG A 109 14.82 -13.30 0.69
CA ARG A 109 15.89 -12.71 1.50
C ARG A 109 15.66 -11.19 1.63
N VAL A 110 15.17 -10.76 2.78
CA VAL A 110 14.90 -9.34 3.08
C VAL A 110 16.11 -8.68 3.71
N VAL A 111 16.54 -7.54 3.14
CA VAL A 111 17.59 -6.65 3.64
C VAL A 111 16.97 -5.30 3.96
N GLU A 112 17.15 -4.82 5.17
CA GLU A 112 16.70 -3.48 5.57
C GLU A 112 17.80 -2.47 5.23
N LEU A 113 17.41 -1.35 4.61
CA LEU A 113 18.31 -0.33 4.09
C LEU A 113 17.90 1.05 4.60
N CYS A 114 18.85 1.91 4.89
CA CYS A 114 18.55 3.34 4.95
C CYS A 114 18.48 3.91 3.53
N GLU A 115 17.73 4.99 3.31
CA GLU A 115 17.56 5.61 1.98
C GLU A 115 18.91 5.92 1.30
N ALA A 116 19.87 6.46 2.08
CA ALA A 116 21.19 6.83 1.56
C ALA A 116 22.01 5.65 1.01
N SER A 117 21.71 4.42 1.46
CA SER A 117 22.41 3.20 0.99
C SER A 117 21.77 2.57 -0.25
N VAL A 118 20.55 2.96 -0.59
CA VAL A 118 19.81 2.38 -1.73
C VAL A 118 20.62 2.42 -3.04
N PRO A 119 21.23 3.56 -3.47
CA PRO A 119 21.96 3.61 -4.74
C PRO A 119 23.09 2.59 -4.87
N ARG A 120 23.71 2.21 -3.74
CA ARG A 120 24.82 1.23 -3.73
C ARG A 120 24.34 -0.22 -3.67
N ALA A 121 23.06 -0.43 -3.37
CA ALA A 121 22.48 -1.76 -3.22
C ALA A 121 21.65 -2.19 -4.45
N LEU A 122 21.24 -1.25 -5.32
CA LEU A 122 20.29 -1.50 -6.40
C LEU A 122 20.68 -2.67 -7.30
N ASP A 123 21.95 -2.77 -7.68
CA ASP A 123 22.48 -3.83 -8.55
C ASP A 123 22.43 -5.24 -7.92
N GLN A 124 22.19 -5.30 -6.63
CA GLN A 124 22.11 -6.55 -5.86
C GLN A 124 20.68 -6.91 -5.45
N LEU A 125 19.67 -6.13 -5.86
CA LEU A 125 18.28 -6.30 -5.43
C LEU A 125 17.40 -6.73 -6.59
N ASP A 126 16.58 -7.75 -6.39
CA ASP A 126 15.50 -8.09 -7.31
C ASP A 126 14.25 -7.23 -7.07
N VAL A 127 14.07 -6.75 -5.85
CA VAL A 127 12.95 -5.90 -5.45
C VAL A 127 13.46 -4.82 -4.50
N LEU A 128 13.05 -3.58 -4.74
CA LEU A 128 13.14 -2.49 -3.77
C LEU A 128 11.73 -2.13 -3.32
N LEU A 129 11.50 -2.08 -2.01
CA LEU A 129 10.24 -1.67 -1.41
C LEU A 129 10.43 -0.39 -0.61
N VAL A 130 9.53 0.56 -0.85
CA VAL A 130 9.52 1.89 -0.21
C VAL A 130 8.10 2.20 0.25
N VAL A 131 7.93 2.69 1.47
CA VAL A 131 6.69 3.30 1.94
C VAL A 131 6.82 4.81 1.76
N ASN A 132 5.94 5.44 1.00
CA ASN A 132 6.10 6.84 0.60
C ASN A 132 4.74 7.57 0.46
N PRO A 133 4.41 8.54 1.31
CA PRO A 133 5.13 8.98 2.51
C PRO A 133 5.33 7.86 3.53
N ASN A 134 6.46 7.88 4.21
CA ASN A 134 6.85 6.78 5.08
C ASN A 134 6.08 6.76 6.42
N ASN A 135 5.57 5.63 6.77
CA ASN A 135 5.13 5.32 8.12
C ASN A 135 6.23 4.48 8.82
N PRO A 136 6.91 4.96 9.91
CA PRO A 136 6.39 5.97 10.83
C PRO A 136 7.00 7.38 10.68
N THR A 137 7.98 7.61 9.81
CA THR A 137 8.80 8.84 9.84
C THR A 137 8.16 10.06 9.20
N GLY A 138 7.14 9.87 8.35
CA GLY A 138 6.55 10.92 7.53
C GLY A 138 7.44 11.37 6.36
N GLN A 139 8.62 10.77 6.19
CA GLN A 139 9.55 11.13 5.13
C GLN A 139 8.94 10.90 3.75
N LEU A 140 9.11 11.88 2.86
CA LEU A 140 8.69 11.84 1.47
C LEU A 140 9.91 11.81 0.55
N ILE A 141 10.04 10.75 -0.23
CA ILE A 141 11.07 10.62 -1.26
C ILE A 141 10.50 11.15 -2.58
N ALA A 142 11.24 12.03 -3.24
CA ALA A 142 10.79 12.63 -4.49
C ALA A 142 10.53 11.59 -5.58
N ALA A 143 9.44 11.76 -6.33
CA ALA A 143 9.02 10.86 -7.41
C ALA A 143 10.13 10.63 -8.45
N GLN A 144 10.88 11.67 -8.80
CA GLN A 144 12.01 11.56 -9.74
C GLN A 144 13.08 10.57 -9.24
N ARG A 145 13.40 10.59 -7.95
CA ARG A 145 14.38 9.65 -7.35
C ARG A 145 13.87 8.21 -7.40
N LEU A 146 12.60 8.00 -7.07
CA LEU A 146 11.96 6.68 -7.15
C LEU A 146 11.95 6.14 -8.58
N LEU A 147 11.67 6.99 -9.57
CA LEU A 147 11.72 6.61 -10.98
C LEU A 147 13.14 6.28 -11.46
N GLN A 148 14.17 6.97 -10.94
CA GLN A 148 15.57 6.61 -11.20
C GLN A 148 15.89 5.21 -10.64
N TRP A 149 15.50 4.90 -9.41
CA TRP A 149 15.69 3.58 -8.82
C TRP A 149 14.92 2.49 -9.57
N ARG A 150 13.67 2.77 -9.94
CA ARG A 150 12.89 1.88 -10.80
C ARG A 150 13.58 1.61 -12.12
N SER A 151 14.13 2.63 -12.78
CA SER A 151 14.81 2.47 -14.07
C SER A 151 16.06 1.58 -13.94
N ALA A 152 16.84 1.75 -12.87
CA ALA A 152 17.97 0.88 -12.59
C ALA A 152 17.56 -0.58 -12.37
N LEU A 153 16.51 -0.82 -11.55
CA LEU A 153 15.98 -2.17 -11.31
C LEU A 153 15.43 -2.82 -12.59
N ALA A 154 14.77 -2.04 -13.45
CA ALA A 154 14.16 -2.56 -14.67
C ALA A 154 15.15 -3.09 -15.70
N THR A 155 16.43 -2.70 -15.65
CA THR A 155 17.46 -3.18 -16.59
C THR A 155 17.66 -4.71 -16.52
N TYR A 156 17.31 -5.33 -15.40
CA TYR A 156 17.41 -6.79 -15.18
C TYR A 156 16.10 -7.41 -14.66
N GLY A 157 14.95 -6.75 -14.92
CA GLY A 157 13.62 -7.28 -14.56
C GLY A 157 13.29 -7.17 -13.08
N GLY A 158 13.98 -6.30 -12.34
CA GLY A 158 13.70 -6.00 -10.93
C GLY A 158 12.42 -5.18 -10.76
N TRP A 159 11.91 -5.12 -9.52
CA TRP A 159 10.70 -4.38 -9.17
C TRP A 159 10.99 -3.25 -8.17
N LEU A 160 10.32 -2.12 -8.39
CA LEU A 160 10.08 -1.10 -7.37
C LEU A 160 8.64 -1.22 -6.90
N VAL A 161 8.44 -1.53 -5.61
CA VAL A 161 7.13 -1.53 -4.95
C VAL A 161 7.06 -0.29 -4.07
N VAL A 162 6.07 0.58 -4.30
CA VAL A 162 5.86 1.80 -3.51
C VAL A 162 4.50 1.72 -2.81
N ASP A 163 4.54 1.69 -1.49
CA ASP A 163 3.32 1.78 -0.68
C ASP A 163 2.96 3.26 -0.45
N GLU A 164 1.96 3.71 -1.16
CA GLU A 164 1.44 5.08 -1.14
C GLU A 164 0.17 5.20 -0.27
N ALA A 165 0.06 4.44 0.82
CA ALA A 165 -1.13 4.44 1.68
C ALA A 165 -1.47 5.82 2.27
N PHE A 166 -0.51 6.75 2.34
CA PHE A 166 -0.69 8.11 2.86
C PHE A 166 -0.51 9.20 1.80
N MET A 167 -0.39 8.83 0.52
CA MET A 167 -0.07 9.76 -0.57
C MET A 167 -1.23 10.71 -0.93
N ASP A 168 -2.46 10.42 -0.52
CA ASP A 168 -3.61 11.28 -0.80
C ASP A 168 -3.50 12.67 -0.14
N CYS A 169 -2.60 12.83 0.85
CA CYS A 169 -2.28 14.13 1.43
C CYS A 169 -1.40 15.01 0.52
N THR A 170 -0.65 14.39 -0.40
CA THR A 170 0.33 15.06 -1.29
C THR A 170 0.33 14.38 -2.67
N PRO A 171 -0.83 14.35 -3.37
CA PRO A 171 -1.04 13.53 -4.56
C PRO A 171 -0.12 13.88 -5.73
N GLU A 172 0.41 15.10 -5.77
CA GLU A 172 1.36 15.58 -6.78
C GLU A 172 2.70 14.83 -6.75
N HIS A 173 3.01 14.13 -5.66
CA HIS A 173 4.22 13.31 -5.52
C HIS A 173 4.00 11.83 -5.84
N SER A 174 2.78 11.43 -6.23
CA SER A 174 2.42 10.05 -6.50
C SER A 174 3.06 9.49 -7.77
N LEU A 175 3.42 8.22 -7.73
CA LEU A 175 3.84 7.46 -8.90
C LEU A 175 2.68 6.80 -9.66
N ALA A 176 1.44 7.03 -9.28
CA ALA A 176 0.27 6.41 -9.88
C ALA A 176 0.21 6.57 -11.41
N ALA A 177 0.47 7.78 -11.93
CA ALA A 177 0.48 8.05 -13.37
C ALA A 177 1.57 7.26 -14.13
N HIS A 178 2.61 6.82 -13.44
CA HIS A 178 3.73 6.04 -13.98
C HIS A 178 3.57 4.52 -13.78
N SER A 179 2.52 4.08 -13.09
CA SER A 179 2.33 2.66 -12.71
C SER A 179 2.27 1.68 -13.89
N HIS A 180 1.98 2.18 -15.09
CA HIS A 180 2.03 1.40 -16.33
C HIS A 180 3.44 0.94 -16.74
N LEU A 181 4.48 1.53 -16.15
CA LEU A 181 5.87 1.18 -16.48
C LEU A 181 6.20 -0.22 -15.93
N PRO A 182 6.86 -1.09 -16.73
CA PRO A 182 7.26 -2.42 -16.26
C PRO A 182 8.11 -2.35 -14.98
N GLY A 183 7.84 -3.24 -14.01
CA GLY A 183 8.57 -3.31 -12.76
C GLY A 183 8.16 -2.26 -11.72
N LEU A 184 7.18 -1.40 -11.99
CA LEU A 184 6.60 -0.51 -10.98
C LEU A 184 5.28 -1.08 -10.45
N VAL A 185 5.16 -1.14 -9.11
CA VAL A 185 3.93 -1.49 -8.42
C VAL A 185 3.66 -0.42 -7.37
N VAL A 186 2.48 0.19 -7.42
CA VAL A 186 2.04 1.21 -6.46
C VAL A 186 0.83 0.69 -5.69
N LEU A 187 0.87 0.78 -4.37
CA LEU A 187 -0.23 0.39 -3.49
C LEU A 187 -0.95 1.64 -2.98
N ARG A 188 -2.27 1.63 -3.04
CA ARG A 188 -3.11 2.71 -2.50
C ARG A 188 -4.05 2.17 -1.43
N SER A 189 -4.29 2.96 -0.39
CA SER A 189 -5.19 2.61 0.71
C SER A 189 -6.35 3.59 0.79
N PHE A 190 -7.54 3.14 0.51
CA PHE A 190 -8.74 3.97 0.64
C PHE A 190 -9.08 4.30 2.10
N GLY A 191 -8.67 3.46 3.04
CA GLY A 191 -9.06 3.57 4.44
C GLY A 191 -8.34 4.65 5.27
N LYS A 192 -7.26 5.27 4.76
CA LYS A 192 -6.42 6.18 5.55
C LYS A 192 -6.90 7.62 5.47
N PHE A 193 -6.71 8.24 4.32
CA PHE A 193 -7.06 9.64 4.06
C PHE A 193 -8.56 9.92 4.20
N PHE A 194 -9.39 9.01 3.70
CA PHE A 194 -10.85 9.17 3.75
C PHE A 194 -11.49 8.79 5.08
N GLY A 195 -10.73 8.34 6.08
CA GLY A 195 -11.29 7.91 7.37
C GLY A 195 -12.15 6.64 7.30
N LEU A 196 -12.05 5.86 6.22
CA LEU A 196 -12.93 4.73 5.90
C LEU A 196 -12.21 3.37 6.06
N ALA A 197 -11.42 3.21 7.11
CA ALA A 197 -10.64 1.99 7.33
C ALA A 197 -11.50 0.72 7.38
N GLY A 198 -12.77 0.84 7.79
CA GLY A 198 -13.75 -0.25 7.85
C GLY A 198 -14.24 -0.74 6.49
N ALA A 199 -14.16 0.08 5.44
CA ALA A 199 -14.58 -0.30 4.08
C ALA A 199 -13.73 -1.41 3.46
N ARG A 200 -12.55 -1.66 3.99
CA ARG A 200 -11.59 -2.67 3.51
C ARG A 200 -11.31 -2.58 2.03
N LEU A 201 -11.11 -1.36 1.51
CA LEU A 201 -10.79 -1.10 0.11
C LEU A 201 -9.37 -0.55 -0.03
N GLY A 202 -8.67 -1.02 -1.05
CA GLY A 202 -7.39 -0.51 -1.52
C GLY A 202 -7.22 -0.84 -3.00
N PHE A 203 -6.13 -0.38 -3.59
CA PHE A 203 -5.87 -0.61 -5.02
C PHE A 203 -4.41 -0.94 -5.24
N VAL A 204 -4.18 -1.81 -6.22
CA VAL A 204 -2.86 -2.03 -6.81
C VAL A 204 -2.85 -1.38 -8.18
N LEU A 205 -1.89 -0.52 -8.42
CA LEU A 205 -1.66 0.15 -9.68
C LEU A 205 -0.34 -0.40 -10.26
N ALA A 206 -0.40 -1.06 -11.40
CA ALA A 206 0.77 -1.68 -12.01
C ALA A 206 0.54 -1.98 -13.50
N HIS A 207 1.57 -2.47 -14.16
CA HIS A 207 1.42 -3.02 -15.51
C HIS A 207 0.44 -4.20 -15.52
N ALA A 208 -0.36 -4.33 -16.59
CA ALA A 208 -1.44 -5.31 -16.71
C ALA A 208 -1.02 -6.76 -16.40
N GLY A 209 0.23 -7.14 -16.66
CA GLY A 209 0.73 -8.48 -16.34
C GLY A 209 0.75 -8.77 -14.84
N VAL A 210 1.13 -7.79 -14.01
CA VAL A 210 1.13 -7.92 -12.55
C VAL A 210 -0.30 -7.96 -12.02
N LEU A 211 -1.18 -7.09 -12.55
CA LEU A 211 -2.58 -7.04 -12.10
C LEU A 211 -3.29 -8.35 -12.37
N ARG A 212 -3.13 -8.94 -13.58
CA ARG A 212 -3.71 -10.25 -13.89
C ARG A 212 -3.18 -11.40 -13.03
N ALA A 213 -1.94 -11.32 -12.59
CA ALA A 213 -1.36 -12.35 -11.73
C ALA A 213 -1.81 -12.23 -10.26
N LEU A 214 -2.32 -11.04 -9.87
CA LEU A 214 -2.86 -10.79 -8.52
C LEU A 214 -4.36 -11.06 -8.43
N ALA A 215 -5.12 -10.89 -9.52
CA ALA A 215 -6.56 -11.16 -9.60
C ALA A 215 -6.86 -12.65 -9.52
#